data_82d853d83fc7164460fbdcb1432a5ce0
#
_entry.id   82d853d83fc7164460fbdcb1432a5ce0
#
_cell.length_a   1.000
_cell.length_b   1.000
_cell.length_c   1.000
_cell.angle_alpha   90.00
_cell.angle_beta   90.00
_cell.angle_gamma   90.00
#
_symmetry.space_group_name_H-M   'P 1'
#
loop_
_entity.id
_entity.type
_entity.pdbx_description
1 polymer ?
#
loop_
_entity_poly.entity_id
_entity_poly.type
_entity_poly.pdbx_seq_one_letter_code
_entity_poly.pdbx_strand_id
1 'polypeptide(L)'
;MRRERPRTLGEWQAMVQKTILSWSGGKDSAIAFMELSRDSRYKIESLLTTVTEGYDRVSMHGVRVSLLEEQASSLGVPLIQVTVPQGSSNEQYESAMRKVLTNAQADGVTAVAFGDLFLEDIRRYREEKLSQVGMEAVFPIWKRDTRELARSFLKVGFKAVLACVDSSFLDRSFAGRAFDESLLADLPRGVDLCGENGEFHTFVHAGPIFRRPISIRIGETVLRENRFWFCDLLQGQDALGFN
;
A
#
# COMPACT_ATOMS: atom_id res chain seq x y z
N MET A 1 -4.65 -35.55 38.48
CA MET A 1 -5.36 -34.35 38.06
C MET A 1 -4.58 -33.12 38.51
N ARG A 2 -3.80 -32.49 37.61
CA ARG A 2 -3.16 -31.20 37.92
C ARG A 2 -4.20 -30.11 37.65
N ARG A 3 -4.58 -29.37 38.70
CA ARG A 3 -5.43 -28.17 38.56
C ARG A 3 -4.60 -27.10 37.90
N GLU A 4 -4.99 -26.70 36.72
CA GLU A 4 -4.44 -25.48 36.05
C GLU A 4 -4.76 -24.29 36.98
N ARG A 5 -3.73 -23.46 37.23
CA ARG A 5 -3.92 -22.22 38.00
C ARG A 5 -4.72 -21.26 37.12
N PRO A 6 -5.68 -20.52 37.70
CA PRO A 6 -6.33 -19.44 36.94
C PRO A 6 -5.28 -18.39 36.58
N ARG A 7 -5.24 -18.02 35.29
CA ARG A 7 -4.37 -16.96 34.77
C ARG A 7 -4.71 -15.65 35.47
N THR A 8 -3.72 -14.91 35.92
CA THR A 8 -3.89 -13.62 36.58
C THR A 8 -4.23 -12.53 35.56
N LEU A 9 -4.88 -11.43 36.00
CA LEU A 9 -5.24 -10.25 35.17
C LEU A 9 -4.05 -9.64 34.42
N GLY A 10 -2.79 -9.88 34.84
CA GLY A 10 -1.58 -9.43 34.14
C GLY A 10 -1.17 -10.29 32.91
N GLU A 11 -1.75 -11.49 32.75
CA GLU A 11 -1.46 -12.38 31.60
C GLU A 11 -2.32 -12.11 30.37
N TRP A 12 -3.22 -11.14 30.44
CA TRP A 12 -4.02 -10.62 29.33
C TRP A 12 -3.43 -9.34 28.71
N GLN A 13 -2.13 -9.09 28.85
CA GLN A 13 -1.47 -8.20 27.91
C GLN A 13 -1.58 -8.86 26.54
N ALA A 14 -2.53 -8.40 25.73
CA ALA A 14 -2.68 -8.84 24.36
C ALA A 14 -1.28 -8.73 23.71
N MET A 15 -0.71 -9.88 23.33
CA MET A 15 0.60 -9.89 22.69
C MET A 15 0.47 -9.03 21.44
N VAL A 16 1.30 -7.97 21.35
CA VAL A 16 1.31 -7.08 20.18
C VAL A 16 1.58 -7.93 18.95
N GLN A 17 0.64 -7.90 18.01
CA GLN A 17 0.69 -8.70 16.80
C GLN A 17 1.68 -8.08 15.82
N LYS A 18 2.79 -8.77 15.56
CA LYS A 18 3.77 -8.38 14.56
C LYS A 18 3.15 -8.53 13.18
N THR A 19 3.14 -7.45 12.42
CA THR A 19 2.36 -7.33 11.19
C THR A 19 3.24 -6.84 10.04
N ILE A 20 3.11 -7.45 8.88
CA ILE A 20 3.59 -6.92 7.60
C ILE A 20 2.46 -6.11 6.98
N LEU A 21 2.75 -4.94 6.42
CA LEU A 21 1.79 -4.18 5.63
C LEU A 21 2.08 -4.34 4.13
N SER A 22 1.09 -4.84 3.38
CA SER A 22 1.13 -4.81 1.92
C SER A 22 1.15 -3.36 1.46
N TRP A 23 2.26 -2.97 0.81
CA TRP A 23 2.59 -1.59 0.51
C TRP A 23 2.65 -1.34 -0.99
N SER A 24 1.72 -0.56 -1.49
CA SER A 24 1.68 -0.12 -2.89
C SER A 24 2.29 1.27 -3.10
N GLY A 25 2.55 2.01 -2.02
CA GLY A 25 2.94 3.42 -2.06
C GLY A 25 1.78 4.38 -2.27
N GLY A 26 0.57 3.87 -2.42
CA GLY A 26 -0.64 4.64 -2.67
C GLY A 26 -1.37 5.07 -1.40
N LYS A 27 -2.45 5.85 -1.60
CA LYS A 27 -3.24 6.45 -0.52
C LYS A 27 -3.82 5.43 0.47
N ASP A 28 -4.32 4.29 -0.03
CA ASP A 28 -5.02 3.32 0.81
C ASP A 28 -4.04 2.58 1.73
N SER A 29 -2.87 2.18 1.20
CA SER A 29 -1.79 1.63 2.01
C SER A 29 -1.25 2.66 3.02
N ALA A 30 -1.20 3.95 2.67
CA ALA A 30 -0.77 5.01 3.59
C ALA A 30 -1.79 5.23 4.73
N ILE A 31 -3.09 5.20 4.44
CA ILE A 31 -4.13 5.28 5.47
C ILE A 31 -4.09 4.01 6.35
N ALA A 32 -3.97 2.83 5.75
CA ALA A 32 -3.86 1.57 6.49
C ALA A 32 -2.66 1.58 7.44
N PHE A 33 -1.50 2.11 7.00
CA PHE A 33 -0.33 2.33 7.85
C PHE A 33 -0.66 3.24 9.04
N MET A 34 -1.33 4.35 8.78
CA MET A 34 -1.69 5.31 9.83
C MET A 34 -2.64 4.69 10.86
N GLU A 35 -3.65 3.95 10.43
CA GLU A 35 -4.61 3.29 11.32
C GLU A 35 -3.91 2.20 12.17
N LEU A 36 -3.07 1.36 11.57
CA LEU A 36 -2.30 0.34 12.28
C LEU A 36 -1.33 0.96 13.29
N SER A 37 -0.68 2.08 12.95
CA SER A 37 0.26 2.76 13.84
C SER A 37 -0.41 3.37 15.08
N ARG A 38 -1.71 3.60 15.02
CA ARG A 38 -2.53 4.11 16.13
C ARG A 38 -3.13 3.00 16.99
N ASP A 39 -3.16 1.79 16.48
CA ASP A 39 -3.73 0.64 17.18
C ASP A 39 -2.63 -0.15 17.91
N SER A 40 -2.62 -0.06 19.23
CA SER A 40 -1.61 -0.73 20.07
C SER A 40 -1.60 -2.26 19.98
N ARG A 41 -2.59 -2.86 19.35
CA ARG A 41 -2.63 -4.31 19.10
C ARG A 41 -1.63 -4.74 18.04
N TYR A 42 -1.18 -3.83 17.17
CA TYR A 42 -0.33 -4.14 16.02
C TYR A 42 1.02 -3.44 16.11
N LYS A 43 2.04 -4.10 15.59
CA LYS A 43 3.36 -3.53 15.33
C LYS A 43 3.75 -3.80 13.89
N ILE A 44 3.89 -2.77 13.09
CA ILE A 44 4.36 -2.90 11.70
C ILE A 44 5.85 -3.22 11.72
N GLU A 45 6.22 -4.46 11.39
CA GLU A 45 7.62 -4.91 11.33
C GLU A 45 8.26 -4.60 9.98
N SER A 46 7.48 -4.70 8.90
CA SER A 46 7.95 -4.42 7.54
C SER A 46 6.81 -4.05 6.60
N LEU A 47 7.18 -3.39 5.51
CA LEU A 47 6.34 -3.21 4.33
C LEU A 47 6.65 -4.33 3.34
N LEU A 48 5.67 -4.75 2.54
CA LEU A 48 5.84 -5.77 1.52
C LEU A 48 5.26 -5.28 0.19
N THR A 49 6.08 -5.31 -0.86
CA THR A 49 5.66 -4.95 -2.21
C THR A 49 6.05 -6.02 -3.22
N THR A 50 5.33 -6.09 -4.34
CA THR A 50 5.65 -6.97 -5.45
C THR A 50 6.28 -6.18 -6.59
N VAL A 51 7.41 -6.67 -7.09
CA VAL A 51 8.19 -6.05 -8.15
C VAL A 51 8.29 -7.03 -9.32
N THR A 52 8.09 -6.53 -10.55
CA THR A 52 8.28 -7.35 -11.75
C THR A 52 9.75 -7.38 -12.13
N GLU A 53 10.30 -8.59 -12.31
CA GLU A 53 11.68 -8.81 -12.71
C GLU A 53 12.02 -8.08 -14.03
N GLY A 54 13.18 -7.43 -14.08
CA GLY A 54 13.61 -6.66 -15.24
C GLY A 54 12.92 -5.31 -15.44
N TYR A 55 11.91 -5.01 -14.63
CA TYR A 55 11.28 -3.69 -14.55
C TYR A 55 11.52 -3.12 -13.16
N ASP A 56 12.23 -2.01 -13.09
CA ASP A 56 12.49 -1.30 -11.82
C ASP A 56 11.24 -0.54 -11.34
N ARG A 57 10.08 -1.24 -11.37
CA ARG A 57 8.75 -0.68 -11.07
C ARG A 57 7.87 -1.66 -10.32
N VAL A 58 7.07 -1.10 -9.46
CA VAL A 58 6.02 -1.84 -8.72
C VAL A 58 4.96 -2.34 -9.71
N SER A 59 4.61 -3.60 -9.56
CA SER A 59 3.54 -4.21 -10.34
C SER A 59 2.24 -3.41 -10.20
N MET A 60 1.47 -3.25 -11.29
CA MET A 60 0.20 -2.53 -11.38
C MET A 60 0.29 -1.00 -11.26
N HIS A 61 1.07 -0.45 -10.32
CA HIS A 61 1.12 1.00 -10.08
C HIS A 61 2.12 1.73 -10.98
N GLY A 62 3.09 1.02 -11.57
CA GLY A 62 4.11 1.57 -12.45
C GLY A 62 5.11 2.52 -11.78
N VAL A 63 5.03 2.69 -10.47
CA VAL A 63 5.93 3.54 -9.68
C VAL A 63 7.31 2.89 -9.59
N ARG A 64 8.38 3.69 -9.64
CA ARG A 64 9.75 3.22 -9.50
C ARG A 64 9.99 2.63 -8.11
N VAL A 65 10.70 1.51 -8.05
CA VAL A 65 11.05 0.85 -6.78
C VAL A 65 11.83 1.79 -5.86
N SER A 66 12.73 2.59 -6.41
CA SER A 66 13.51 3.59 -5.65
C SER A 66 12.63 4.58 -4.87
N LEU A 67 11.46 4.95 -5.39
CA LEU A 67 10.51 5.83 -4.68
C LEU A 67 9.83 5.11 -3.52
N LEU A 68 9.57 3.81 -3.62
CA LEU A 68 9.06 3.03 -2.49
C LEU A 68 10.12 2.82 -1.41
N GLU A 69 11.37 2.66 -1.79
CA GLU A 69 12.51 2.61 -0.87
C GLU A 69 12.66 3.92 -0.10
N GLU A 70 12.48 5.07 -0.78
CA GLU A 70 12.42 6.39 -0.14
C GLU A 70 11.24 6.51 0.84
N GLN A 71 10.05 6.01 0.46
CA GLN A 71 8.92 5.97 1.38
C GLN A 71 9.24 5.12 2.61
N ALA A 72 9.75 3.90 2.43
CA ALA A 72 10.12 2.99 3.51
C ALA A 72 11.16 3.61 4.45
N SER A 73 12.20 4.24 3.88
CA SER A 73 13.20 4.99 4.63
C SER A 73 12.57 6.13 5.45
N SER A 74 11.66 6.90 4.84
CA SER A 74 10.99 7.99 5.52
C SER A 74 10.01 7.52 6.60
N LEU A 75 9.38 6.37 6.43
CA LEU A 75 8.55 5.71 7.44
C LEU A 75 9.39 5.11 8.56
N GLY A 76 10.65 4.77 8.29
CA GLY A 76 11.55 4.07 9.22
C GLY A 76 11.19 2.61 9.40
N VAL A 77 10.64 1.98 8.35
CA VAL A 77 10.19 0.58 8.33
C VAL A 77 10.84 -0.14 7.15
N PRO A 78 11.41 -1.34 7.32
CA PRO A 78 12.03 -2.09 6.22
C PRO A 78 11.04 -2.42 5.09
N LEU A 79 11.51 -2.40 3.84
CA LEU A 79 10.74 -2.82 2.67
C LEU A 79 11.20 -4.20 2.19
N ILE A 80 10.30 -5.15 2.19
CA ILE A 80 10.48 -6.47 1.57
C ILE A 80 9.95 -6.40 0.14
N GLN A 81 10.81 -6.74 -0.82
CA GLN A 81 10.46 -6.81 -2.23
C GLN A 81 10.28 -8.26 -2.64
N VAL A 82 9.10 -8.62 -3.12
CA VAL A 82 8.82 -9.92 -3.72
C VAL A 82 8.97 -9.78 -5.23
N THR A 83 10.07 -10.28 -5.77
CA THR A 83 10.32 -10.26 -7.21
C THR A 83 9.59 -11.39 -7.89
N VAL A 84 8.82 -11.07 -8.94
CA VAL A 84 8.10 -12.03 -9.78
C VAL A 84 8.48 -11.83 -11.25
N PRO A 85 8.66 -12.91 -12.03
CA PRO A 85 8.93 -12.81 -13.46
C PRO A 85 7.83 -12.04 -14.20
N GLN A 86 8.20 -11.36 -15.28
CA GLN A 86 7.21 -10.75 -16.17
C GLN A 86 6.30 -11.83 -16.75
N GLY A 87 4.98 -11.61 -16.73
CA GLY A 87 4.00 -12.61 -17.19
C GLY A 87 3.92 -13.86 -16.34
N SER A 88 4.39 -13.78 -15.07
CA SER A 88 4.30 -14.91 -14.12
C SER A 88 2.87 -15.42 -13.99
N SER A 89 2.73 -16.74 -13.91
CA SER A 89 1.45 -17.37 -13.55
C SER A 89 1.07 -17.07 -12.09
N ASN A 90 -0.20 -17.25 -11.76
CA ASN A 90 -0.66 -17.16 -10.37
C ASN A 90 0.13 -18.08 -9.43
N GLU A 91 0.49 -19.30 -9.90
CA GLU A 91 1.28 -20.26 -9.11
C GLU A 91 2.69 -19.74 -8.80
N GLN A 92 3.36 -19.11 -9.78
CA GLN A 92 4.67 -18.52 -9.59
C GLN A 92 4.62 -17.34 -8.60
N TYR A 93 3.62 -16.47 -8.74
CA TYR A 93 3.35 -15.40 -7.80
C TYR A 93 3.12 -15.92 -6.38
N GLU A 94 2.21 -16.89 -6.23
CA GLU A 94 1.88 -17.48 -4.94
C GLU A 94 3.08 -18.20 -4.29
N SER A 95 3.90 -18.87 -5.09
CA SER A 95 5.12 -19.54 -4.62
C SER A 95 6.14 -18.53 -4.07
N ALA A 96 6.38 -17.43 -4.81
CA ALA A 96 7.27 -16.36 -4.37
C ALA A 96 6.78 -15.71 -3.08
N MET A 97 5.49 -15.40 -3.02
CA MET A 97 4.85 -14.80 -1.85
C MET A 97 4.90 -15.73 -0.64
N ARG A 98 4.55 -17.00 -0.81
CA ARG A 98 4.59 -18.02 0.25
C ARG A 98 5.98 -18.14 0.88
N LYS A 99 7.03 -18.16 0.07
CA LYS A 99 8.43 -18.23 0.56
C LYS A 99 8.74 -17.06 1.50
N VAL A 100 8.38 -15.84 1.11
CA VAL A 100 8.63 -14.64 1.93
C VAL A 100 7.81 -14.66 3.21
N LEU A 101 6.53 -15.02 3.12
CA LEU A 101 5.63 -15.07 4.28
C LEU A 101 6.01 -16.16 5.27
N THR A 102 6.46 -17.34 4.80
CA THR A 102 6.95 -18.42 5.68
C THR A 102 8.20 -17.98 6.45
N ASN A 103 9.13 -17.26 5.82
CA ASN A 103 10.30 -16.72 6.50
C ASN A 103 9.89 -15.68 7.56
N ALA A 104 9.00 -14.77 7.21
CA ALA A 104 8.51 -13.77 8.15
C ALA A 104 7.76 -14.39 9.34
N GLN A 105 7.01 -15.46 9.10
CA GLN A 105 6.33 -16.22 10.17
C GLN A 105 7.35 -16.86 11.13
N ALA A 106 8.45 -17.40 10.62
CA ALA A 106 9.52 -17.94 11.45
C ALA A 106 10.18 -16.84 12.32
N ASP A 107 10.17 -15.57 11.88
CA ASP A 107 10.63 -14.40 12.66
C ASP A 107 9.54 -13.84 13.61
N GLY A 108 8.41 -14.56 13.71
CA GLY A 108 7.32 -14.27 14.63
C GLY A 108 6.29 -13.26 14.12
N VAL A 109 6.28 -12.96 12.82
CA VAL A 109 5.18 -12.22 12.20
C VAL A 109 3.94 -13.10 12.11
N THR A 110 2.80 -12.59 12.54
CA THR A 110 1.55 -13.37 12.63
C THR A 110 0.43 -12.83 11.78
N ALA A 111 0.59 -11.64 11.19
CA ALA A 111 -0.42 -11.03 10.34
C ALA A 111 0.16 -10.30 9.13
N VAL A 112 -0.67 -10.19 8.09
CA VAL A 112 -0.44 -9.29 6.97
C VAL A 112 -1.64 -8.35 6.85
N ALA A 113 -1.37 -7.05 6.81
CA ALA A 113 -2.40 -6.04 6.66
C ALA A 113 -2.48 -5.54 5.21
N PHE A 114 -3.68 -5.14 4.80
CA PHE A 114 -4.00 -4.69 3.45
C PHE A 114 -4.85 -3.42 3.49
N GLY A 115 -4.64 -2.55 2.50
CA GLY A 115 -5.43 -1.33 2.31
C GLY A 115 -6.70 -1.53 1.48
N ASP A 116 -7.24 -2.74 1.38
CA ASP A 116 -8.47 -3.01 0.62
C ASP A 116 -9.70 -2.46 1.37
N LEU A 117 -10.68 -1.93 0.61
CA LEU A 117 -11.87 -1.30 1.18
C LEU A 117 -13.13 -2.17 1.12
N PHE A 118 -13.44 -2.79 -0.03
CA PHE A 118 -14.71 -3.53 -0.16
C PHE A 118 -14.71 -4.69 -1.17
N LEU A 119 -13.57 -5.05 -1.76
CA LEU A 119 -13.50 -6.16 -2.71
C LEU A 119 -13.52 -7.51 -1.97
N GLU A 120 -14.71 -8.04 -1.71
CA GLU A 120 -14.93 -9.26 -0.90
C GLU A 120 -14.20 -10.49 -1.44
N ASP A 121 -14.10 -10.65 -2.79
CA ASP A 121 -13.39 -11.77 -3.39
C ASP A 121 -11.88 -11.69 -3.16
N ILE A 122 -11.31 -10.49 -3.23
CA ILE A 122 -9.90 -10.23 -2.92
C ILE A 122 -9.64 -10.52 -1.45
N ARG A 123 -10.50 -10.04 -0.58
CA ARG A 123 -10.40 -10.29 0.86
C ARG A 123 -10.39 -11.79 1.16
N ARG A 124 -11.36 -12.54 0.64
CA ARG A 124 -11.46 -14.00 0.83
C ARG A 124 -10.22 -14.72 0.32
N TYR A 125 -9.73 -14.34 -0.87
CA TYR A 125 -8.49 -14.88 -1.42
C TYR A 125 -7.30 -14.64 -0.48
N ARG A 126 -7.13 -13.42 0.07
CA ARG A 126 -6.05 -13.09 1.00
C ARG A 126 -6.16 -13.88 2.30
N GLU A 127 -7.35 -13.95 2.90
CA GLU A 127 -7.63 -14.72 4.12
C GLU A 127 -7.29 -16.20 3.92
N GLU A 128 -7.71 -16.79 2.80
CA GLU A 128 -7.41 -18.20 2.45
C GLU A 128 -5.91 -18.43 2.29
N LYS A 129 -5.22 -17.60 1.53
CA LYS A 129 -3.77 -17.78 1.28
C LYS A 129 -2.93 -17.60 2.54
N LEU A 130 -3.26 -16.65 3.39
CA LEU A 130 -2.56 -16.42 4.65
C LEU A 130 -2.81 -17.54 5.66
N SER A 131 -4.03 -18.06 5.73
CA SER A 131 -4.33 -19.20 6.61
C SER A 131 -3.47 -20.43 6.33
N GLN A 132 -3.09 -20.66 5.05
CA GLN A 132 -2.22 -21.76 4.64
C GLN A 132 -0.79 -21.65 5.19
N VAL A 133 -0.36 -20.46 5.57
CA VAL A 133 0.94 -20.19 6.20
C VAL A 133 0.81 -19.82 7.68
N GLY A 134 -0.37 -20.04 8.29
CA GLY A 134 -0.61 -19.77 9.71
C GLY A 134 -0.60 -18.29 10.09
N MET A 135 -0.95 -17.39 9.15
CA MET A 135 -1.03 -15.96 9.36
C MET A 135 -2.46 -15.45 9.22
N GLU A 136 -2.75 -14.29 9.82
CA GLU A 136 -4.04 -13.61 9.73
C GLU A 136 -3.99 -12.47 8.70
N ALA A 137 -5.12 -12.23 8.02
CA ALA A 137 -5.31 -11.05 7.18
C ALA A 137 -5.98 -9.94 8.01
N VAL A 138 -5.42 -8.73 7.98
CA VAL A 138 -5.93 -7.56 8.68
C VAL A 138 -6.31 -6.48 7.66
N PHE A 139 -7.50 -5.91 7.81
CA PHE A 139 -8.03 -4.89 6.90
C PHE A 139 -8.41 -3.62 7.68
N PRO A 140 -7.45 -2.72 7.96
CA PRO A 140 -7.65 -1.59 8.88
C PRO A 140 -8.69 -0.58 8.42
N ILE A 141 -8.95 -0.53 7.10
CA ILE A 141 -9.87 0.44 6.48
C ILE A 141 -11.08 -0.22 5.80
N TRP A 142 -11.35 -1.50 6.14
CA TRP A 142 -12.43 -2.27 5.53
C TRP A 142 -13.80 -1.63 5.72
N LYS A 143 -14.57 -1.56 4.61
CA LYS A 143 -15.93 -0.97 4.56
C LYS A 143 -16.02 0.50 4.95
N ARG A 144 -14.91 1.24 4.92
CA ARG A 144 -14.99 2.69 5.06
C ARG A 144 -15.56 3.31 3.78
N ASP A 145 -16.39 4.32 3.95
CA ASP A 145 -16.91 5.10 2.83
C ASP A 145 -15.77 5.79 2.07
N THR A 146 -15.68 5.57 0.75
CA THR A 146 -14.58 6.05 -0.07
C THR A 146 -14.55 7.58 -0.18
N ARG A 147 -15.73 8.22 -0.16
CA ARG A 147 -15.86 9.68 -0.18
C ARG A 147 -15.34 10.31 1.10
N GLU A 148 -15.69 9.72 2.24
CA GLU A 148 -15.18 10.16 3.55
C GLU A 148 -13.68 9.90 3.66
N LEU A 149 -13.21 8.76 3.16
CA LEU A 149 -11.81 8.37 3.18
C LEU A 149 -10.95 9.34 2.36
N ALA A 150 -11.37 9.67 1.13
CA ALA A 150 -10.67 10.62 0.26
C ALA A 150 -10.55 12.01 0.92
N ARG A 151 -11.64 12.52 1.50
CA ARG A 151 -11.63 13.80 2.21
C ARG A 151 -10.78 13.76 3.48
N SER A 152 -10.87 12.66 4.24
CA SER A 152 -10.06 12.46 5.45
C SER A 152 -8.57 12.43 5.11
N PHE A 153 -8.18 11.78 4.01
CA PHE A 153 -6.80 11.74 3.51
C PHE A 153 -6.25 13.17 3.30
N LEU A 154 -7.01 14.02 2.63
CA LEU A 154 -6.61 15.43 2.42
C LEU A 154 -6.59 16.21 3.73
N LYS A 155 -7.61 16.06 4.57
CA LYS A 155 -7.76 16.78 5.83
C LYS A 155 -6.62 16.51 6.81
N VAL A 156 -6.11 15.28 6.87
CA VAL A 156 -4.98 14.95 7.76
C VAL A 156 -3.62 15.36 7.19
N GLY A 157 -3.59 15.92 5.98
CA GLY A 157 -2.41 16.53 5.37
C GLY A 157 -1.57 15.59 4.51
N PHE A 158 -2.10 14.46 4.08
CA PHE A 158 -1.45 13.65 3.06
C PHE A 158 -1.41 14.37 1.71
N LYS A 159 -0.34 14.13 0.95
CA LYS A 159 -0.19 14.59 -0.42
C LYS A 159 0.16 13.43 -1.32
N ALA A 160 -0.56 13.32 -2.43
CA ALA A 160 -0.35 12.27 -3.42
C ALA A 160 -0.52 12.82 -4.83
N VAL A 161 -0.07 12.05 -5.81
CA VAL A 161 -0.30 12.29 -7.24
C VAL A 161 -0.87 11.02 -7.88
N LEU A 162 -1.62 11.17 -8.97
CA LEU A 162 -2.10 10.05 -9.76
C LEU A 162 -0.94 9.49 -10.60
N ALA A 163 -0.45 8.31 -10.24
CA ALA A 163 0.64 7.64 -10.95
C ALA A 163 0.15 6.88 -12.19
N CYS A 164 -1.09 6.40 -12.15
CA CYS A 164 -1.71 5.66 -13.24
C CYS A 164 -3.20 5.96 -13.30
N VAL A 165 -3.77 6.05 -14.51
CA VAL A 165 -5.20 6.16 -14.73
C VAL A 165 -5.65 5.22 -15.84
N ASP A 166 -6.83 4.61 -15.69
CA ASP A 166 -7.48 3.80 -16.73
C ASP A 166 -8.21 4.71 -17.72
N SER A 167 -7.83 4.66 -18.99
CA SER A 167 -8.39 5.49 -20.06
C SER A 167 -9.88 5.22 -20.33
N SER A 168 -10.42 4.12 -19.80
CA SER A 168 -11.86 3.84 -19.85
C SER A 168 -12.68 4.76 -18.96
N PHE A 169 -12.05 5.38 -17.96
CA PHE A 169 -12.70 6.24 -16.96
C PHE A 169 -12.16 7.67 -17.00
N LEU A 170 -10.85 7.84 -17.16
CA LEU A 170 -10.15 9.11 -17.05
C LEU A 170 -9.21 9.32 -18.23
N ASP A 171 -9.22 10.51 -18.80
CA ASP A 171 -8.29 10.83 -19.89
C ASP A 171 -6.86 11.09 -19.39
N ARG A 172 -5.93 11.25 -20.33
CA ARG A 172 -4.50 11.47 -20.08
C ARG A 172 -4.21 12.62 -19.12
N SER A 173 -5.06 13.66 -19.08
CA SER A 173 -4.80 14.88 -18.30
C SER A 173 -4.87 14.63 -16.79
N PHE A 174 -5.50 13.54 -16.35
CA PHE A 174 -5.55 13.14 -14.96
C PHE A 174 -4.25 12.50 -14.46
N ALA A 175 -3.46 11.87 -15.34
CA ALA A 175 -2.18 11.28 -14.95
C ALA A 175 -1.15 12.35 -14.56
N GLY A 176 -0.58 12.21 -13.36
CA GLY A 176 0.36 13.17 -12.77
C GLY A 176 -0.30 14.32 -12.02
N ARG A 177 -1.63 14.42 -12.00
CA ARG A 177 -2.33 15.43 -11.18
C ARG A 177 -2.15 15.15 -9.69
N ALA A 178 -2.10 16.23 -8.90
CA ALA A 178 -2.19 16.14 -7.46
C ALA A 178 -3.55 15.57 -7.04
N PHE A 179 -3.55 14.71 -6.02
CA PHE A 179 -4.77 14.25 -5.37
C PHE A 179 -5.19 15.32 -4.35
N ASP A 180 -6.07 16.21 -4.75
CA ASP A 180 -6.54 17.38 -4.01
C ASP A 180 -8.04 17.64 -4.21
N GLU A 181 -8.57 18.66 -3.56
CA GLU A 181 -9.99 19.04 -3.67
C GLU A 181 -10.40 19.38 -5.12
N SER A 182 -9.50 19.96 -5.93
CA SER A 182 -9.76 20.26 -7.34
C SER A 182 -9.92 18.97 -8.14
N LEU A 183 -9.02 17.99 -7.93
CA LEU A 183 -9.15 16.67 -8.54
C LEU A 183 -10.48 16.03 -8.18
N LEU A 184 -10.84 16.00 -6.88
CA LEU A 184 -12.09 15.38 -6.42
C LEU A 184 -13.33 16.04 -7.03
N ALA A 185 -13.29 17.34 -7.29
CA ALA A 185 -14.36 18.07 -7.97
C ALA A 185 -14.46 17.78 -9.46
N ASP A 186 -13.32 17.51 -10.10
CA ASP A 186 -13.21 17.26 -11.55
C ASP A 186 -13.46 15.80 -11.94
N LEU A 187 -13.44 14.85 -10.98
CA LEU A 187 -13.68 13.44 -11.27
C LEU A 187 -15.09 13.26 -11.90
N PRO A 188 -15.20 12.52 -13.01
CA PRO A 188 -16.47 12.23 -13.65
C PRO A 188 -17.45 11.51 -12.70
N ARG A 189 -18.74 11.72 -12.91
CA ARG A 189 -19.78 10.96 -12.20
C ARG A 189 -19.59 9.48 -12.47
N GLY A 190 -19.55 8.67 -11.40
CA GLY A 190 -19.38 7.22 -11.49
C GLY A 190 -17.94 6.73 -11.27
N VAL A 191 -16.95 7.63 -11.24
CA VAL A 191 -15.59 7.32 -10.78
C VAL A 191 -15.58 7.33 -9.26
N ASP A 192 -15.05 6.27 -8.65
CA ASP A 192 -14.89 6.22 -7.20
C ASP A 192 -13.82 7.21 -6.74
N LEU A 193 -14.09 7.98 -5.67
CA LEU A 193 -13.15 9.00 -5.19
C LEU A 193 -11.83 8.42 -4.66
N CYS A 194 -11.81 7.12 -4.37
CA CYS A 194 -10.60 6.39 -4.02
C CYS A 194 -10.01 5.57 -5.17
N GLY A 195 -10.69 5.47 -6.32
CA GLY A 195 -10.23 4.66 -7.45
C GLY A 195 -10.30 3.16 -7.18
N GLU A 196 -11.25 2.72 -6.33
CA GLU A 196 -11.33 1.32 -5.86
C GLU A 196 -11.72 0.32 -6.95
N ASN A 197 -12.36 0.76 -8.03
CA ASN A 197 -12.67 -0.10 -9.16
C ASN A 197 -11.53 -0.14 -10.20
N GLY A 198 -10.35 0.37 -9.86
CA GLY A 198 -9.18 0.42 -10.74
C GLY A 198 -9.12 1.62 -11.66
N GLU A 199 -9.94 2.68 -11.40
CA GLU A 199 -9.98 3.88 -12.24
C GLU A 199 -8.66 4.65 -12.23
N PHE A 200 -7.97 4.65 -11.09
CA PHE A 200 -6.65 5.26 -10.96
C PHE A 200 -5.86 4.71 -9.77
N HIS A 201 -4.54 4.88 -9.82
CA HIS A 201 -3.63 4.59 -8.73
C HIS A 201 -2.83 5.83 -8.34
N THR A 202 -2.54 5.96 -7.05
CA THR A 202 -1.85 7.11 -6.49
C THR A 202 -0.46 6.76 -5.97
N PHE A 203 0.41 7.75 -5.88
CA PHE A 203 1.66 7.71 -5.12
C PHE A 203 1.66 8.80 -4.06
N VAL A 204 1.82 8.42 -2.80
CA VAL A 204 1.84 9.35 -1.65
C VAL A 204 3.27 9.82 -1.42
N HIS A 205 3.48 11.13 -1.50
CA HIS A 205 4.82 11.71 -1.37
C HIS A 205 5.02 12.55 -0.11
N ALA A 206 3.94 12.85 0.65
CA ALA A 206 4.03 13.53 1.94
C ALA A 206 2.82 13.22 2.81
N GLY A 207 2.96 13.39 4.12
CA GLY A 207 1.87 13.21 5.07
C GLY A 207 2.37 12.90 6.48
N PRO A 208 1.46 12.77 7.45
CA PRO A 208 1.80 12.70 8.88
C PRO A 208 2.56 11.43 9.28
N ILE A 209 2.57 10.39 8.44
CA ILE A 209 3.29 9.14 8.71
C ILE A 209 4.78 9.21 8.34
N PHE A 210 5.16 10.15 7.48
CA PHE A 210 6.52 10.28 6.96
C PHE A 210 7.35 11.21 7.84
N ARG A 211 8.59 10.82 8.14
CA ARG A 211 9.57 11.67 8.84
C ARG A 211 10.03 12.87 7.99
N ARG A 212 10.06 12.67 6.66
CA ARG A 212 10.37 13.68 5.65
C ARG A 212 9.53 13.42 4.39
N PRO A 213 9.15 14.47 3.64
CA PRO A 213 8.52 14.28 2.34
C PRO A 213 9.45 13.53 1.38
N ILE A 214 8.87 12.78 0.45
CA ILE A 214 9.56 12.17 -0.67
C ILE A 214 9.58 13.19 -1.82
N SER A 215 10.77 13.61 -2.23
CA SER A 215 10.94 14.56 -3.33
C SER A 215 10.64 13.84 -4.66
N ILE A 216 9.64 14.34 -5.38
CA ILE A 216 9.24 13.79 -6.68
C ILE A 216 9.21 14.88 -7.75
N ARG A 217 9.42 14.47 -8.99
CA ARG A 217 9.22 15.27 -10.20
C ARG A 217 8.35 14.48 -11.16
N ILE A 218 7.34 15.16 -11.70
CA ILE A 218 6.47 14.61 -12.75
C ILE A 218 7.30 14.48 -14.02
N GLY A 219 7.35 13.28 -14.57
CA GLY A 219 8.01 12.94 -15.81
C GLY A 219 7.03 12.78 -16.97
N GLU A 220 7.39 11.91 -17.91
CA GLU A 220 6.58 11.65 -19.09
C GLU A 220 5.31 10.82 -18.74
N THR A 221 4.21 11.12 -19.45
CA THR A 221 2.99 10.29 -19.38
C THR A 221 2.89 9.44 -20.65
N VAL A 222 2.87 8.13 -20.46
CA VAL A 222 2.84 7.13 -21.55
C VAL A 222 1.62 6.23 -21.45
N LEU A 223 1.03 5.88 -22.62
CA LEU A 223 -0.03 4.88 -22.69
C LEU A 223 0.59 3.48 -22.78
N ARG A 224 0.14 2.57 -21.95
CA ARG A 224 0.52 1.16 -22.00
C ARG A 224 -0.72 0.28 -22.13
N GLU A 225 -0.53 -0.88 -22.78
CA GLU A 225 -1.59 -1.87 -23.00
C GLU A 225 -2.84 -1.27 -23.70
N ASN A 226 -2.68 -0.15 -24.42
CA ASN A 226 -3.75 0.64 -25.04
C ASN A 226 -4.87 1.03 -24.05
N ARG A 227 -4.58 1.05 -22.75
CA ARG A 227 -5.58 1.27 -21.71
C ARG A 227 -5.10 2.20 -20.60
N PHE A 228 -3.88 2.04 -20.11
CA PHE A 228 -3.43 2.73 -18.89
C PHE A 228 -2.47 3.87 -19.21
N TRP A 229 -2.78 5.07 -18.77
CA TRP A 229 -1.88 6.22 -18.79
C TRP A 229 -1.02 6.19 -17.51
N PHE A 230 0.26 5.92 -17.67
CA PHE A 230 1.23 5.96 -16.57
C PHE A 230 1.99 7.28 -16.61
N CYS A 231 1.99 7.99 -15.50
CA CYS A 231 2.88 9.13 -15.28
C CYS A 231 4.17 8.62 -14.63
N ASP A 232 5.30 8.82 -15.30
CA ASP A 232 6.60 8.47 -14.73
C ASP A 232 6.94 9.45 -13.61
N LEU A 233 6.98 8.96 -12.38
CA LEU A 233 7.41 9.73 -11.22
C LEU A 233 8.91 9.52 -11.05
N LEU A 234 9.66 10.60 -11.15
CA LEU A 234 11.10 10.63 -11.00
C LEU A 234 11.44 11.11 -9.58
N GLN A 235 12.53 10.60 -9.04
CA GLN A 235 13.11 11.15 -7.81
C GLN A 235 13.49 12.63 -8.04
N GLY A 236 12.99 13.51 -7.20
CA GLY A 236 13.41 14.90 -7.20
C GLY A 236 14.86 15.01 -6.71
N GLN A 237 15.56 16.02 -7.16
CA GLN A 237 16.81 16.38 -6.48
C GLN A 237 16.43 16.93 -5.11
N ASP A 238 16.95 16.34 -4.04
CA ASP A 238 16.91 16.99 -2.75
C ASP A 238 17.53 18.38 -2.95
N ALA A 239 16.82 19.40 -2.52
CA ALA A 239 17.45 20.71 -2.34
C ALA A 239 18.50 20.47 -1.23
N LEU A 240 19.69 20.03 -1.63
CA LEU A 240 20.84 19.95 -0.74
C LEU A 240 20.96 21.34 -0.11
N GLY A 241 20.69 21.38 1.21
CA GLY A 241 20.80 22.58 1.98
C GLY A 241 22.16 23.23 1.70
N PHE A 242 22.11 24.40 1.14
CA PHE A 242 23.24 25.33 1.30
C PHE A 242 23.27 25.71 2.78
N ASN A 243 24.31 25.27 3.45
CA ASN A 243 24.73 25.76 4.76
C ASN A 243 24.82 27.30 4.78
#